data_f7b3dbd4caf601b09b97ec2caf9cb917
#
_entry.id   f7b3dbd4caf601b09b97ec2caf9cb917
#
_cell.length_a   1.000
_cell.length_b   1.000
_cell.length_c   1.000
_cell.angle_alpha   90.00
_cell.angle_beta   90.00
_cell.angle_gamma   90.00
#
_symmetry.space_group_name_H-M   'P 1'
#
loop_
_entity.id
_entity.type
_entity.pdbx_description
1 polymer ?
#
loop_
_entity_poly.entity_id
_entity_poly.type
_entity_poly.pdbx_seq_one_letter_code
_entity_poly.pdbx_strand_id
1 'polypeptide(L)'
;MKRIFPLLAVPLLLTACGLRPVYGGGANGAVAQTLGHVDVQPITGKNGWLVRNALNDRLAAMQQGGSGPRYKLVVKLDDQISGFGLRSDAAVTRERRTLRARYQLVDEATGAQLLDDSAGSDAGIDVTSSEYATIAAEDTALERLSQTVADQIIARLALYASRDAAP
;
A
#
# COMPACT_ATOMS: atom_id res chain seq x y z
N MET A 1 -17.21 -15.23 -56.03
CA MET A 1 -17.72 -14.98 -54.67
C MET A 1 -16.57 -15.28 -53.70
N LYS A 2 -15.87 -14.26 -53.23
CA LYS A 2 -14.57 -14.37 -52.51
C LYS A 2 -14.74 -14.59 -51.02
N ARG A 3 -14.02 -15.57 -50.52
CA ARG A 3 -13.95 -16.05 -49.13
C ARG A 3 -13.35 -14.97 -48.17
N ILE A 4 -14.19 -14.10 -47.57
CA ILE A 4 -13.81 -13.07 -46.61
C ILE A 4 -14.19 -13.49 -45.17
N PHE A 5 -14.47 -14.76 -44.90
CA PHE A 5 -15.05 -15.24 -43.64
C PHE A 5 -14.07 -15.60 -42.50
N PRO A 6 -12.74 -15.74 -42.67
CA PRO A 6 -11.89 -16.06 -41.51
C PRO A 6 -11.32 -14.87 -40.76
N LEU A 7 -11.49 -13.62 -41.22
CA LEU A 7 -10.84 -12.47 -40.59
C LEU A 7 -11.62 -11.88 -39.39
N LEU A 8 -12.89 -12.28 -39.21
CA LEU A 8 -13.77 -11.78 -38.14
C LEU A 8 -13.70 -12.63 -36.86
N ALA A 9 -13.04 -13.79 -36.87
CA ALA A 9 -12.98 -14.70 -35.73
C ALA A 9 -11.86 -14.42 -34.75
N VAL A 10 -10.84 -13.60 -35.13
CA VAL A 10 -9.67 -13.32 -34.32
C VAL A 10 -9.96 -12.39 -33.10
N PRO A 11 -10.79 -11.34 -33.16
CA PRO A 11 -11.07 -10.51 -32.01
C PRO A 11 -11.91 -11.18 -30.90
N LEU A 12 -12.61 -12.26 -31.19
CA LEU A 12 -13.45 -12.96 -30.20
C LEU A 12 -12.63 -13.80 -29.20
N LEU A 13 -11.39 -14.13 -29.52
CA LEU A 13 -10.51 -14.93 -28.65
C LEU A 13 -9.77 -14.10 -27.59
N LEU A 14 -9.72 -12.76 -27.73
CA LEU A 14 -9.08 -11.90 -26.75
C LEU A 14 -9.95 -11.58 -25.52
N THR A 15 -11.22 -11.86 -25.54
CA THR A 15 -12.14 -11.65 -24.40
C THR A 15 -12.13 -12.78 -23.38
N ALA A 16 -11.40 -13.86 -23.63
CA ALA A 16 -11.35 -15.04 -22.74
C ALA A 16 -10.43 -14.87 -21.52
N CYS A 17 -9.57 -13.86 -21.48
CA CYS A 17 -8.85 -13.50 -20.26
C CYS A 17 -9.77 -12.66 -19.37
N GLY A 18 -10.45 -13.27 -18.41
CA GLY A 18 -11.34 -12.63 -17.46
C GLY A 18 -10.61 -11.68 -16.46
N LEU A 19 -9.72 -10.82 -16.97
CA LEU A 19 -9.05 -9.77 -16.21
C LEU A 19 -10.07 -8.69 -15.86
N ARG A 20 -10.60 -8.76 -14.64
CA ARG A 20 -11.40 -7.67 -14.09
C ARG A 20 -10.44 -6.62 -13.48
N PRO A 21 -10.47 -5.36 -13.92
CA PRO A 21 -9.68 -4.33 -13.27
C PRO A 21 -10.14 -4.17 -11.82
N VAL A 22 -9.19 -4.18 -10.87
CA VAL A 22 -9.45 -4.09 -9.42
C VAL A 22 -10.25 -2.82 -9.08
N TYR A 23 -10.02 -1.74 -9.80
CA TYR A 23 -10.75 -0.47 -9.68
C TYR A 23 -11.89 -0.32 -10.70
N GLY A 24 -12.39 -1.44 -11.24
CA GLY A 24 -13.54 -1.45 -12.13
C GLY A 24 -14.80 -0.96 -11.42
N GLY A 25 -15.51 -0.02 -12.02
CA GLY A 25 -16.71 0.58 -11.43
C GLY A 25 -16.50 2.01 -10.90
N GLY A 26 -15.28 2.55 -10.97
CA GLY A 26 -14.99 3.92 -10.55
C GLY A 26 -15.43 4.20 -9.12
N ALA A 27 -16.00 5.37 -8.90
CA ALA A 27 -16.46 5.86 -7.62
C ALA A 27 -17.58 5.00 -6.96
N ASN A 28 -18.35 4.27 -7.74
CA ASN A 28 -19.43 3.40 -7.26
C ASN A 28 -19.02 1.91 -7.19
N GLY A 29 -17.77 1.59 -7.48
CA GLY A 29 -17.27 0.23 -7.40
C GLY A 29 -17.16 -0.26 -5.95
N ALA A 30 -17.19 -1.58 -5.75
CA ALA A 30 -17.07 -2.21 -4.43
C ALA A 30 -15.83 -1.76 -3.66
N VAL A 31 -14.71 -1.57 -4.35
CA VAL A 31 -13.46 -1.06 -3.75
C VAL A 31 -13.66 0.35 -3.19
N ALA A 32 -14.28 1.27 -3.93
CA ALA A 32 -14.54 2.62 -3.46
C ALA A 32 -15.54 2.63 -2.30
N GLN A 33 -16.55 1.78 -2.34
CA GLN A 33 -17.54 1.65 -1.25
C GLN A 33 -16.91 1.13 0.05
N THR A 34 -16.03 0.13 -0.04
CA THR A 34 -15.34 -0.40 1.15
C THR A 34 -14.27 0.56 1.65
N LEU A 35 -13.38 1.02 0.77
CA LEU A 35 -12.24 1.85 1.17
C LEU A 35 -12.64 3.27 1.57
N GLY A 36 -13.75 3.78 1.03
CA GLY A 36 -14.29 5.10 1.40
C GLY A 36 -14.78 5.19 2.86
N HIS A 37 -14.92 4.07 3.56
CA HIS A 37 -15.39 4.00 4.96
C HIS A 37 -14.33 3.45 5.92
N VAL A 38 -13.07 3.41 5.51
CA VAL A 38 -11.95 2.97 6.34
C VAL A 38 -11.39 4.14 7.13
N ASP A 39 -11.37 4.02 8.46
CA ASP A 39 -10.70 4.94 9.38
C ASP A 39 -9.35 4.39 9.82
N VAL A 40 -8.28 5.16 9.57
CA VAL A 40 -6.93 4.78 9.97
C VAL A 40 -6.67 5.19 11.40
N GLN A 41 -6.51 4.21 12.28
CA GLN A 41 -6.26 4.47 13.69
C GLN A 41 -4.92 5.19 13.89
N PRO A 42 -4.76 5.97 14.97
CA PRO A 42 -3.50 6.65 15.29
C PRO A 42 -2.33 5.66 15.36
N ILE A 43 -1.24 6.00 14.67
CA ILE A 43 0.01 5.24 14.68
C ILE A 43 1.06 6.11 15.38
N THR A 44 1.74 5.57 16.38
CA THR A 44 2.71 6.33 17.18
C THR A 44 4.02 6.61 16.44
N GLY A 45 4.68 7.72 16.76
CA GLY A 45 5.99 8.09 16.23
C GLY A 45 5.96 8.86 14.91
N LYS A 46 7.12 9.37 14.48
CA LYS A 46 7.31 10.12 13.21
C LYS A 46 6.97 9.24 12.00
N ASN A 47 7.46 7.99 12.00
CA ASN A 47 7.15 6.99 10.99
C ASN A 47 5.66 6.69 10.93
N GLY A 48 5.00 6.60 12.09
CA GLY A 48 3.55 6.41 12.21
C GLY A 48 2.76 7.56 11.60
N TRP A 49 3.17 8.79 11.85
CA TRP A 49 2.55 9.97 11.26
C TRP A 49 2.67 9.98 9.74
N LEU A 50 3.85 9.66 9.19
CA LEU A 50 4.09 9.61 7.75
C LEU A 50 3.24 8.54 7.06
N VAL A 51 3.23 7.32 7.60
CA VAL A 51 2.43 6.22 7.04
C VAL A 51 0.94 6.53 7.13
N ARG A 52 0.46 7.06 8.26
CA ARG A 52 -0.94 7.42 8.45
C ARG A 52 -1.40 8.49 7.47
N ASN A 53 -0.60 9.54 7.27
CA ASN A 53 -0.91 10.58 6.28
C ASN A 53 -0.96 10.00 4.86
N ALA A 54 0.04 9.19 4.49
CA ALA A 54 0.09 8.54 3.19
C ALA A 54 -1.13 7.63 2.94
N LEU A 55 -1.62 6.91 3.96
CA LEU A 55 -2.85 6.11 3.89
C LEU A 55 -4.09 7.00 3.74
N ASN A 56 -4.21 8.05 4.56
CA ASN A 56 -5.34 8.96 4.52
C ASN A 56 -5.47 9.67 3.18
N ASP A 57 -4.35 10.12 2.58
CA ASP A 57 -4.34 10.77 1.26
C ASP A 57 -4.91 9.84 0.17
N ARG A 58 -4.58 8.53 0.23
CA ARG A 58 -5.08 7.54 -0.72
C ARG A 58 -6.55 7.21 -0.49
N LEU A 59 -6.95 7.08 0.76
CA LEU A 59 -8.33 6.81 1.14
C LEU A 59 -9.23 8.00 0.85
N ALA A 60 -8.77 9.23 1.06
CA ALA A 60 -9.52 10.45 0.78
C ALA A 60 -9.97 10.55 -0.70
N ALA A 61 -9.15 10.06 -1.62
CA ALA A 61 -9.49 9.99 -3.04
C ALA A 61 -10.67 9.03 -3.35
N MET A 62 -11.00 8.14 -2.41
CA MET A 62 -12.07 7.13 -2.53
C MET A 62 -13.27 7.47 -1.64
N GLN A 63 -13.12 8.44 -0.72
CA GLN A 63 -14.20 8.85 0.18
C GLN A 63 -15.33 9.51 -0.61
N GLN A 64 -16.47 8.85 -0.58
CA GLN A 64 -17.72 9.38 -1.10
C GLN A 64 -18.72 9.39 0.04
N GLY A 65 -19.30 10.56 0.30
CA GLY A 65 -20.29 10.73 1.35
C GLY A 65 -21.49 9.79 1.14
N GLY A 66 -21.52 8.71 1.89
CA GLY A 66 -22.58 7.70 1.89
C GLY A 66 -22.67 7.00 3.22
N SER A 67 -23.79 6.36 3.50
CA SER A 67 -23.97 5.46 4.63
C SER A 67 -23.55 4.05 4.20
N GLY A 68 -22.47 3.55 4.77
CA GLY A 68 -21.96 2.20 4.51
C GLY A 68 -21.35 1.58 5.78
N PRO A 69 -20.98 0.30 5.76
CA PRO A 69 -20.25 -0.33 6.85
C PRO A 69 -18.95 0.41 7.11
N ARG A 70 -18.61 0.63 8.37
CA ARG A 70 -17.38 1.32 8.78
C ARG A 70 -16.33 0.32 9.18
N TYR A 71 -15.10 0.62 8.81
CA TYR A 71 -13.96 -0.23 9.09
C TYR A 71 -12.87 0.55 9.80
N LYS A 72 -12.17 -0.11 10.72
CA LYS A 72 -10.95 0.40 11.37
C LYS A 72 -9.74 -0.28 10.79
N LEU A 73 -8.77 0.51 10.35
CA LEU A 73 -7.45 0.02 9.96
C LEU A 73 -6.47 0.26 11.11
N VAL A 74 -6.06 -0.81 11.75
CA VAL A 74 -5.05 -0.81 12.83
C VAL A 74 -3.71 -1.19 12.22
N VAL A 75 -2.70 -0.35 12.39
CA VAL A 75 -1.36 -0.56 11.84
C VAL A 75 -0.32 -0.51 12.95
N LYS A 76 0.58 -1.49 12.97
CA LYS A 76 1.75 -1.54 13.85
C LYS A 76 2.99 -1.51 12.97
N LEU A 77 3.91 -0.59 13.26
CA LEU A 77 5.15 -0.40 12.50
C LEU A 77 6.36 -0.94 13.26
N ASP A 78 7.28 -1.50 12.49
CA ASP A 78 8.66 -1.80 12.87
C ASP A 78 9.57 -1.08 11.88
N ASP A 79 10.43 -0.18 12.38
CA ASP A 79 11.32 0.68 11.60
C ASP A 79 12.74 0.51 12.15
N GLN A 80 13.62 -0.03 11.33
CA GLN A 80 14.97 -0.37 11.72
C GLN A 80 15.99 0.20 10.73
N ILE A 81 17.10 0.73 11.27
CA ILE A 81 18.27 1.11 10.49
C ILE A 81 19.40 0.17 10.88
N SER A 82 20.07 -0.41 9.89
CA SER A 82 21.23 -1.29 10.08
C SER A 82 22.37 -0.87 9.16
N GLY A 83 23.56 -0.67 9.77
CA GLY A 83 24.79 -0.36 9.03
C GLY A 83 25.38 -1.63 8.39
N PHE A 84 25.91 -1.48 7.19
CA PHE A 84 26.67 -2.51 6.47
C PHE A 84 27.73 -1.87 5.56
N GLY A 85 28.72 -2.67 5.15
CA GLY A 85 29.85 -2.16 4.41
C GLY A 85 30.85 -1.42 5.31
N LEU A 86 31.94 -2.12 5.62
CA LEU A 86 33.02 -1.59 6.43
C LEU A 86 34.16 -1.12 5.53
N ARG A 87 34.70 0.06 5.84
CA ARG A 87 36.00 0.52 5.34
C ARG A 87 37.14 -0.17 6.09
N SER A 88 38.34 0.00 5.60
CA SER A 88 39.58 -0.43 6.27
C SER A 88 39.80 0.21 7.64
N ASP A 89 39.15 1.34 7.91
CA ASP A 89 39.12 2.06 9.19
C ASP A 89 37.92 1.69 10.09
N ALA A 90 37.21 0.60 9.75
CA ALA A 90 36.00 0.10 10.42
C ALA A 90 34.79 1.06 10.37
N ALA A 91 34.85 2.13 9.54
CA ALA A 91 33.71 3.02 9.39
C ALA A 91 32.61 2.36 8.53
N VAL A 92 31.35 2.53 8.95
CA VAL A 92 30.16 2.13 8.16
C VAL A 92 30.05 3.07 6.96
N THR A 93 29.90 2.48 5.78
CA THR A 93 29.79 3.24 4.51
C THR A 93 28.36 3.22 3.93
N ARG A 94 27.54 2.29 4.38
CA ARG A 94 26.17 2.11 3.93
C ARG A 94 25.26 1.71 5.06
N GLU A 95 24.02 2.19 5.00
CA GLU A 95 22.95 1.78 5.88
C GLU A 95 21.77 1.26 5.06
N ARG A 96 20.97 0.43 5.72
CA ARG A 96 19.70 -0.04 5.23
C ARG A 96 18.64 0.35 6.22
N ARG A 97 17.64 1.10 5.77
CA ARG A 97 16.42 1.33 6.54
C ARG A 97 15.36 0.35 6.07
N THR A 98 14.76 -0.36 7.00
CA THR A 98 13.70 -1.33 6.77
C THR A 98 12.45 -0.85 7.48
N LEU A 99 11.35 -0.64 6.76
CA LEU A 99 10.04 -0.33 7.32
C LEU A 99 9.10 -1.49 7.08
N ARG A 100 8.56 -2.07 8.17
CA ARG A 100 7.56 -3.14 8.16
C ARG A 100 6.30 -2.67 8.84
N ALA A 101 5.15 -3.05 8.27
CA ALA A 101 3.84 -2.78 8.83
C ALA A 101 3.07 -4.09 8.94
N ARG A 102 2.59 -4.44 10.13
CA ARG A 102 1.51 -5.40 10.29
C ARG A 102 0.22 -4.62 10.45
N TYR A 103 -0.81 -5.00 9.71
CA TYR A 103 -2.06 -4.27 9.72
C TYR A 103 -3.27 -5.20 9.74
N GLN A 104 -4.34 -4.72 10.36
CA GLN A 104 -5.61 -5.43 10.50
C GLN A 104 -6.75 -4.51 10.08
N LEU A 105 -7.64 -5.05 9.24
CA LEU A 105 -8.93 -4.42 8.94
C LEU A 105 -9.98 -5.04 9.84
N VAL A 106 -10.68 -4.22 10.59
CA VAL A 106 -11.69 -4.64 11.57
C VAL A 106 -13.02 -3.97 11.22
N ASP A 107 -14.08 -4.74 11.18
CA ASP A 107 -15.44 -4.22 11.09
C ASP A 107 -15.81 -3.51 12.39
N GLU A 108 -16.25 -2.26 12.30
CA GLU A 108 -16.51 -1.44 13.48
C GLU A 108 -17.78 -1.85 14.23
N ALA A 109 -18.75 -2.41 13.53
CA ALA A 109 -20.03 -2.79 14.12
C ALA A 109 -19.95 -4.13 14.87
N THR A 110 -19.21 -5.08 14.31
CA THR A 110 -19.12 -6.44 14.84
C THR A 110 -17.84 -6.72 15.63
N GLY A 111 -16.80 -5.90 15.43
CA GLY A 111 -15.46 -6.15 15.95
C GLY A 111 -14.73 -7.31 15.26
N ALA A 112 -15.28 -7.85 14.18
CA ALA A 112 -14.69 -8.96 13.46
C ALA A 112 -13.43 -8.49 12.70
N GLN A 113 -12.35 -9.25 12.81
CA GLN A 113 -11.14 -9.05 12.02
C GLN A 113 -11.35 -9.65 10.63
N LEU A 114 -11.38 -8.78 9.62
CA LEU A 114 -11.63 -9.13 8.23
C LEU A 114 -10.36 -9.45 7.45
N LEU A 115 -9.25 -8.79 7.80
CA LEU A 115 -7.95 -8.97 7.17
C LEU A 115 -6.86 -8.80 8.23
N ASP A 116 -5.81 -9.63 8.16
CA ASP A 116 -4.55 -9.49 8.91
C ASP A 116 -3.42 -9.82 7.94
N ASP A 117 -2.59 -8.84 7.65
CA ASP A 117 -1.51 -9.00 6.66
C ASP A 117 -0.33 -8.08 7.01
N SER A 118 0.74 -8.19 6.23
CA SER A 118 1.95 -7.40 6.40
C SER A 118 2.37 -6.75 5.08
N ALA A 119 2.91 -5.54 5.20
CA ALA A 119 3.54 -4.82 4.11
C ALA A 119 4.93 -4.36 4.53
N GLY A 120 5.82 -4.09 3.59
CA GLY A 120 7.12 -3.57 3.96
C GLY A 120 8.05 -3.36 2.78
N SER A 121 9.05 -2.51 2.99
CA SER A 121 10.07 -2.19 2.00
C SER A 121 11.37 -1.79 2.70
N ASP A 122 12.46 -1.77 1.94
CA ASP A 122 13.79 -1.35 2.39
C ASP A 122 14.34 -0.28 1.48
N ALA A 123 15.19 0.59 2.06
CA ALA A 123 15.97 1.59 1.33
C ALA A 123 17.43 1.52 1.74
N GLY A 124 18.34 1.59 0.77
CA GLY A 124 19.77 1.78 1.02
C GLY A 124 20.08 3.27 1.18
N ILE A 125 20.99 3.59 2.10
CA ILE A 125 21.45 4.93 2.42
C ILE A 125 22.97 4.91 2.37
N ASP A 126 23.56 5.81 1.59
CA ASP A 126 25.01 5.97 1.58
C ASP A 126 25.43 6.91 2.74
N VAL A 127 26.30 6.41 3.61
CA VAL A 127 26.85 7.18 4.73
C VAL A 127 27.97 8.08 4.21
N THR A 128 27.82 9.38 4.43
CA THR A 128 28.81 10.38 4.04
C THR A 128 29.60 10.86 5.25
N SER A 129 30.69 11.62 5.00
CA SER A 129 31.47 12.27 6.07
C SER A 129 30.68 13.36 6.81
N SER A 130 29.57 13.81 6.27
CA SER A 130 28.67 14.77 6.89
C SER A 130 27.52 14.02 7.58
N GLU A 131 27.51 14.02 8.90
CA GLU A 131 26.45 13.45 9.72
C GLU A 131 25.08 14.05 9.38
N TYR A 132 25.03 15.37 9.17
CA TYR A 132 23.79 16.04 8.79
C TYR A 132 23.22 15.55 7.45
N ALA A 133 24.10 15.29 6.48
CA ALA A 133 23.68 14.75 5.17
C ALA A 133 23.17 13.31 5.30
N THR A 134 23.75 12.50 6.18
CA THR A 134 23.30 11.14 6.45
C THR A 134 21.90 11.15 7.09
N ILE A 135 21.68 11.98 8.10
CA ILE A 135 20.36 12.14 8.74
C ILE A 135 19.30 12.58 7.73
N ALA A 136 19.63 13.55 6.86
CA ALA A 136 18.69 13.99 5.82
C ALA A 136 18.36 12.88 4.80
N ALA A 137 19.31 12.02 4.49
CA ALA A 137 19.12 10.87 3.62
C ALA A 137 18.24 9.79 4.30
N GLU A 138 18.43 9.55 5.62
CA GLU A 138 17.60 8.66 6.41
C GLU A 138 16.13 9.12 6.46
N ASP A 139 15.92 10.43 6.65
CA ASP A 139 14.59 11.02 6.65
C ASP A 139 13.90 10.89 5.28
N THR A 140 14.64 11.19 4.22
CA THR A 140 14.14 11.01 2.83
C THR A 140 13.80 9.55 2.55
N ALA A 141 14.63 8.62 3.03
CA ALA A 141 14.36 7.18 2.90
C ALA A 141 13.07 6.80 3.64
N LEU A 142 12.86 7.30 4.86
CA LEU A 142 11.64 7.06 5.63
C LEU A 142 10.38 7.56 4.91
N GLU A 143 10.43 8.76 4.34
CA GLU A 143 9.30 9.31 3.59
C GLU A 143 8.93 8.41 2.40
N ARG A 144 9.92 7.99 1.60
CA ARG A 144 9.70 7.09 0.46
C ARG A 144 9.19 5.72 0.89
N LEU A 145 9.75 5.14 1.95
CA LEU A 145 9.29 3.86 2.48
C LEU A 145 7.86 3.94 2.99
N SER A 146 7.49 5.04 3.66
CA SER A 146 6.13 5.28 4.14
C SER A 146 5.10 5.33 3.00
N GLN A 147 5.44 5.97 1.88
CA GLN A 147 4.63 5.99 0.68
C GLN A 147 4.46 4.57 0.09
N THR A 148 5.58 3.85 -0.05
CA THR A 148 5.58 2.48 -0.61
C THR A 148 4.77 1.51 0.24
N VAL A 149 4.92 1.57 1.57
CA VAL A 149 4.16 0.73 2.51
C VAL A 149 2.68 1.05 2.45
N ALA A 150 2.31 2.34 2.40
CA ALA A 150 0.91 2.74 2.25
C ALA A 150 0.31 2.23 0.92
N ASP A 151 1.04 2.32 -0.20
CA ASP A 151 0.58 1.78 -1.50
C ASP A 151 0.30 0.27 -1.43
N GLN A 152 1.20 -0.50 -0.80
CA GLN A 152 1.02 -1.94 -0.63
C GLN A 152 -0.20 -2.28 0.21
N ILE A 153 -0.42 -1.56 1.31
CA ILE A 153 -1.60 -1.73 2.18
C ILE A 153 -2.87 -1.45 1.39
N ILE A 154 -2.95 -0.31 0.71
CA ILE A 154 -4.14 0.07 -0.09
C ILE A 154 -4.41 -0.94 -1.20
N ALA A 155 -3.38 -1.40 -1.92
CA ALA A 155 -3.54 -2.42 -2.95
C ALA A 155 -4.11 -3.73 -2.37
N ARG A 156 -3.69 -4.14 -1.18
CA ARG A 156 -4.18 -5.34 -0.52
C ARG A 156 -5.63 -5.20 -0.04
N LEU A 157 -5.96 -4.04 0.54
CA LEU A 157 -7.33 -3.71 0.92
C LEU A 157 -8.27 -3.69 -0.29
N ALA A 158 -7.82 -3.14 -1.42
CA ALA A 158 -8.59 -3.13 -2.67
C ALA A 158 -8.84 -4.55 -3.21
N LEU A 159 -7.83 -5.42 -3.12
CA LEU A 159 -8.00 -6.85 -3.48
C LEU A 159 -8.99 -7.56 -2.57
N TYR A 160 -8.96 -7.28 -1.26
CA TYR A 160 -9.94 -7.80 -0.31
C TYR A 160 -11.37 -7.35 -0.71
N ALA A 161 -11.58 -6.04 -0.85
CA ALA A 161 -12.87 -5.47 -1.22
C ALA A 161 -13.42 -6.03 -2.56
N SER A 162 -12.54 -6.26 -3.53
CA SER A 162 -12.94 -6.82 -4.83
C SER A 162 -13.34 -8.29 -4.76
N ARG A 163 -12.83 -9.06 -3.80
CA ARG A 163 -13.19 -10.47 -3.60
C ARG A 163 -14.49 -10.63 -2.82
N ASP A 164 -14.68 -9.79 -1.80
CA ASP A 164 -15.88 -9.80 -0.97
C ASP A 164 -17.14 -9.39 -1.77
N ALA A 165 -16.96 -8.61 -2.82
CA ALA A 165 -18.04 -8.21 -3.73
C ALA A 165 -18.28 -9.17 -4.92
N ALA A 166 -17.51 -10.27 -5.01
CA ALA A 166 -17.73 -11.28 -6.04
C ALA A 166 -18.86 -12.23 -5.61
N PRO A 167 -19.92 -12.41 -6.41
CA PRO A 167 -21.05 -13.27 -6.09
C PRO A 167 -20.65 -14.75 -6.06
#